data_1777b7687992e3b180506aae5134224f
#
_entry.id   1777b7687992e3b180506aae5134224f
#
_cell.length_a   1.000
_cell.length_b   1.000
_cell.length_c   1.000
_cell.angle_alpha   90.00
_cell.angle_beta   90.00
_cell.angle_gamma   90.00
#
_symmetry.space_group_name_H-M   'P 1'
#
loop_
_entity.id
_entity.type
_entity.pdbx_description
1 polymer ?
#
loop_
_entity_poly.entity_id
_entity_poly.type
_entity_poly.pdbx_seq_one_letter_code
_entity_poly.pdbx_strand_id
1 'polypeptide(L)'
;MKFLTTVAAAALILGSANAAFAARAYIGTYTPNPADPRGNASGNGEGIYLVNIDDATGAPSNPKLVAKDQSPSWITLSADHKFLYAVNEVATYGPNKSGSITAYAVDQATGALKKLNTVDSGGSIPCYVSIHPSGKFLLVANYTGGSYSVTRIKPDGSLGETTDVVKPSGPMSVYQATDRPKGMFGSMEPHGSRGHMILPDPTGQYVLGADAGRDQIFVWKLDSNTGKLNEVSVTKSVAGAGPRHFAFSPDGKTLYQQQEQDSRLTVYGFANGKLTQKGPSISTLPAGFEGSNTTSELLIDKAGKYLYGANRNHDSIATMAVQGDGSVKLVANTHTEGTIPRSMTIDPTGKYLYSLNQSASNVTTFALGANGVPKFTGKFLGLGSPAVMVFLP
;
A
#
# COMPACT_ATOMS: atom_id res chain seq x y z
N MET A 1 -81.41 -1.46 22.46
CA MET A 1 -80.03 -1.08 22.75
C MET A 1 -79.10 -2.02 22.03
N LYS A 2 -78.50 -1.56 20.92
CA LYS A 2 -77.51 -2.34 20.16
C LYS A 2 -76.15 -1.76 20.46
N PHE A 3 -75.27 -2.58 21.07
CA PHE A 3 -73.88 -2.23 21.30
C PHE A 3 -73.06 -2.49 20.01
N LEU A 4 -72.52 -1.46 19.45
CA LEU A 4 -71.43 -1.55 18.40
C LEU A 4 -70.11 -1.70 19.09
N THR A 5 -69.41 -2.80 18.87
CA THR A 5 -68.05 -3.03 19.24
C THR A 5 -67.12 -2.60 18.07
N THR A 6 -66.39 -1.55 18.27
CA THR A 6 -65.36 -1.06 17.30
C THR A 6 -64.08 -1.85 17.52
N VAL A 7 -63.65 -2.62 16.53
CA VAL A 7 -62.36 -3.29 16.52
C VAL A 7 -61.35 -2.34 15.87
N ALA A 8 -60.38 -1.86 16.67
CA ALA A 8 -59.28 -1.08 16.15
C ALA A 8 -58.21 -2.03 15.59
N ALA A 9 -57.99 -1.98 14.28
CA ALA A 9 -56.87 -2.67 13.64
C ALA A 9 -55.61 -1.84 13.80
N ALA A 10 -54.65 -2.35 14.57
CA ALA A 10 -53.28 -1.80 14.65
C ALA A 10 -52.52 -2.24 13.41
N ALA A 11 -52.24 -1.31 12.51
CA ALA A 11 -51.32 -1.53 11.39
C ALA A 11 -49.87 -1.52 11.92
N LEU A 12 -49.21 -2.68 11.93
CA LEU A 12 -47.76 -2.78 12.10
C LEU A 12 -47.09 -2.20 10.83
N ILE A 13 -46.57 -1.00 10.94
CA ILE A 13 -45.62 -0.47 9.95
C ILE A 13 -44.29 -1.18 10.19
N LEU A 14 -44.03 -2.23 9.42
CA LEU A 14 -42.70 -2.78 9.23
C LEU A 14 -41.88 -1.73 8.48
N GLY A 15 -41.19 -0.87 9.20
CA GLY A 15 -40.16 -0.03 8.65
C GLY A 15 -39.06 -0.95 8.11
N SER A 16 -38.98 -1.06 6.78
CA SER A 16 -37.78 -1.57 6.12
C SER A 16 -36.65 -0.65 6.54
N ALA A 17 -35.84 -1.06 7.53
CA ALA A 17 -34.54 -0.46 7.76
C ALA A 17 -33.79 -0.68 6.45
N ASN A 18 -33.65 0.36 5.64
CA ASN A 18 -32.62 0.42 4.63
C ASN A 18 -31.32 0.21 5.40
N ALA A 19 -30.76 -1.00 5.32
CA ALA A 19 -29.39 -1.22 5.72
C ALA A 19 -28.58 -0.23 4.88
N ALA A 20 -28.12 0.85 5.50
CA ALA A 20 -27.11 1.70 4.91
C ALA A 20 -25.99 0.74 4.49
N PHE A 21 -25.63 0.74 3.21
CA PHE A 21 -24.56 -0.10 2.72
C PHE A 21 -23.32 0.30 3.51
N ALA A 22 -22.94 -0.54 4.46
CA ALA A 22 -21.66 -0.39 5.16
C ALA A 22 -20.57 -0.35 4.09
N ALA A 23 -19.65 0.59 4.19
CA ALA A 23 -18.49 0.61 3.32
C ALA A 23 -17.82 -0.77 3.37
N ARG A 24 -17.26 -1.22 2.26
CA ARG A 24 -16.59 -2.52 2.16
C ARG A 24 -15.14 -2.33 1.79
N ALA A 25 -14.30 -3.28 2.16
CA ALA A 25 -12.91 -3.25 1.76
C ALA A 25 -12.39 -4.65 1.44
N TYR A 26 -11.45 -4.72 0.51
CA TYR A 26 -10.67 -5.93 0.26
C TYR A 26 -9.38 -5.89 1.08
N ILE A 27 -9.02 -7.03 1.66
CA ILE A 27 -7.76 -7.22 2.36
C ILE A 27 -7.00 -8.36 1.69
N GLY A 28 -5.82 -8.02 1.15
CA GLY A 28 -4.84 -9.00 0.68
C GLY A 28 -3.96 -9.48 1.82
N THR A 29 -3.56 -10.75 1.77
CA THR A 29 -2.81 -11.39 2.86
C THR A 29 -1.57 -12.11 2.34
N TYR A 30 -0.58 -12.30 3.21
CA TYR A 30 0.45 -13.31 2.95
C TYR A 30 -0.10 -14.70 3.25
N THR A 31 0.20 -15.65 2.37
CA THR A 31 -0.19 -17.06 2.52
C THR A 31 1.02 -17.93 2.82
N PRO A 32 0.84 -19.16 3.36
CA PRO A 32 1.93 -20.10 3.51
C PRO A 32 2.68 -20.30 2.18
N ASN A 33 3.99 -20.09 2.20
CA ASN A 33 4.87 -20.30 1.04
C ASN A 33 6.20 -20.90 1.48
N PRO A 34 6.28 -22.25 1.64
CA PRO A 34 7.52 -22.94 2.05
C PRO A 34 8.69 -22.73 1.07
N ALA A 35 8.39 -22.34 -0.17
CA ALA A 35 9.40 -22.09 -1.20
C ALA A 35 9.84 -20.64 -1.29
N ASP A 36 9.49 -19.77 -0.33
CA ASP A 36 9.93 -18.38 -0.34
C ASP A 36 11.44 -18.28 -0.15
N PRO A 37 12.18 -17.68 -1.11
CA PRO A 37 13.63 -17.57 -1.03
C PRO A 37 14.14 -16.70 0.13
N ARG A 38 13.27 -15.90 0.73
CA ARG A 38 13.61 -15.06 1.90
C ARG A 38 13.54 -15.81 3.22
N GLY A 39 12.99 -17.02 3.21
CA GLY A 39 12.82 -17.84 4.41
C GLY A 39 11.77 -17.33 5.42
N ASN A 40 11.23 -16.12 5.23
CA ASN A 40 10.42 -15.38 6.21
C ASN A 40 8.96 -15.17 5.81
N ALA A 41 8.58 -15.54 4.59
CA ALA A 41 7.28 -15.12 4.03
C ALA A 41 6.20 -16.20 4.15
N SER A 42 6.27 -17.07 5.14
CA SER A 42 5.15 -17.92 5.48
C SER A 42 4.11 -17.10 6.25
N GLY A 43 3.15 -16.53 5.53
CA GLY A 43 1.95 -15.98 6.15
C GLY A 43 1.00 -17.08 6.58
N ASN A 44 -0.05 -16.72 7.28
CA ASN A 44 -1.15 -17.60 7.69
C ASN A 44 -2.51 -17.18 7.13
N GLY A 45 -2.53 -16.30 6.13
CA GLY A 45 -3.73 -15.96 5.36
C GLY A 45 -4.01 -16.96 4.24
N GLU A 46 -5.12 -16.78 3.51
CA GLU A 46 -5.53 -17.69 2.45
C GLU A 46 -5.72 -17.02 1.08
N GLY A 47 -5.59 -15.68 1.02
CA GLY A 47 -5.80 -14.92 -0.22
C GLY A 47 -6.41 -13.54 0.01
N ILE A 48 -7.46 -13.19 -0.75
CA ILE A 48 -8.14 -11.91 -0.67
C ILE A 48 -9.46 -12.07 0.09
N TYR A 49 -9.64 -11.26 1.13
CA TYR A 49 -10.86 -11.20 1.93
C TYR A 49 -11.65 -9.93 1.64
N LEU A 50 -12.97 -10.03 1.67
CA LEU A 50 -13.89 -8.90 1.71
C LEU A 50 -14.36 -8.72 3.15
N VAL A 51 -14.33 -7.48 3.65
CA VAL A 51 -14.81 -7.11 4.99
C VAL A 51 -15.85 -6.00 4.88
N ASN A 52 -16.79 -5.98 5.82
CA ASN A 52 -17.71 -4.86 6.02
C ASN A 52 -17.07 -3.86 6.98
N ILE A 53 -17.32 -2.58 6.76
CA ILE A 53 -16.88 -1.49 7.63
C ILE A 53 -18.11 -0.82 8.22
N ASP A 54 -18.16 -0.69 9.52
CA ASP A 54 -19.19 0.06 10.24
C ASP A 54 -18.93 1.57 10.09
N ASP A 55 -19.82 2.30 9.45
CA ASP A 55 -19.63 3.73 9.12
C ASP A 55 -19.54 4.63 10.36
N ALA A 56 -20.13 4.22 11.49
CA ALA A 56 -20.14 5.01 12.72
C ALA A 56 -18.86 4.82 13.56
N THR A 57 -18.27 3.63 13.52
CA THR A 57 -17.14 3.25 14.38
C THR A 57 -15.85 2.93 13.61
N GLY A 58 -15.92 2.80 12.29
CA GLY A 58 -14.83 2.32 11.44
C GLY A 58 -14.49 0.84 11.65
N ALA A 59 -15.27 0.09 12.44
CA ALA A 59 -14.92 -1.29 12.78
C ALA A 59 -15.02 -2.23 11.58
N PRO A 60 -13.93 -2.92 11.18
CA PRO A 60 -14.00 -3.98 10.19
C PRO A 60 -14.63 -5.24 10.80
N SER A 61 -15.45 -5.94 10.01
CA SER A 61 -16.18 -7.13 10.47
C SER A 61 -16.44 -8.13 9.32
N ASN A 62 -16.88 -9.33 9.67
CA ASN A 62 -17.36 -10.36 8.75
C ASN A 62 -16.37 -10.67 7.60
N PRO A 63 -15.11 -11.06 7.88
CA PRO A 63 -14.13 -11.37 6.86
C PRO A 63 -14.61 -12.58 6.05
N LYS A 64 -14.79 -12.40 4.75
CA LYS A 64 -15.17 -13.44 3.80
C LYS A 64 -14.04 -13.63 2.80
N LEU A 65 -13.49 -14.84 2.70
CA LEU A 65 -12.54 -15.18 1.64
C LEU A 65 -13.27 -15.13 0.28
N VAL A 66 -12.85 -14.19 -0.58
CA VAL A 66 -13.46 -13.98 -1.91
C VAL A 66 -12.57 -14.43 -3.06
N ALA A 67 -11.28 -14.64 -2.80
CA ALA A 67 -10.37 -15.28 -3.74
C ALA A 67 -9.24 -16.00 -2.99
N LYS A 68 -9.07 -17.31 -3.24
CA LYS A 68 -7.86 -18.05 -2.89
C LYS A 68 -6.77 -17.66 -3.89
N ASP A 69 -5.67 -17.12 -3.38
CA ASP A 69 -4.52 -16.77 -4.21
C ASP A 69 -3.24 -16.78 -3.37
N GLN A 70 -2.08 -16.90 -4.02
CA GLN A 70 -0.80 -16.98 -3.32
C GLN A 70 -0.28 -15.57 -3.00
N SER A 71 -0.17 -15.26 -1.72
CA SER A 71 0.41 -14.01 -1.20
C SER A 71 0.00 -12.76 -2.00
N PRO A 72 -1.32 -12.45 -2.13
CA PRO A 72 -1.76 -11.19 -2.74
C PRO A 72 -1.43 -10.02 -1.81
N SER A 73 -0.13 -9.71 -1.68
CA SER A 73 0.42 -8.79 -0.69
C SER A 73 0.20 -7.32 -1.02
N TRP A 74 -0.13 -7.01 -2.28
CA TRP A 74 -0.57 -5.70 -2.74
C TRP A 74 -1.65 -5.82 -3.78
N ILE A 75 -2.73 -5.04 -3.62
CA ILE A 75 -3.89 -5.02 -4.52
C ILE A 75 -4.26 -3.59 -4.88
N THR A 76 -4.85 -3.40 -6.05
CA THR A 76 -5.39 -2.11 -6.51
C THR A 76 -6.68 -2.31 -7.28
N LEU A 77 -7.60 -1.33 -7.21
CA LEU A 77 -8.85 -1.31 -7.96
C LEU A 77 -8.72 -0.40 -9.19
N SER A 78 -9.39 -0.76 -10.28
CA SER A 78 -9.59 0.17 -11.40
C SER A 78 -10.40 1.39 -10.97
N ALA A 79 -10.27 2.52 -11.67
CA ALA A 79 -10.96 3.76 -11.29
C ALA A 79 -12.49 3.64 -11.31
N ASP A 80 -13.04 2.73 -12.11
CA ASP A 80 -14.47 2.41 -12.17
C ASP A 80 -14.88 1.26 -11.22
N HIS A 81 -13.94 0.76 -10.42
CA HIS A 81 -14.07 -0.33 -9.45
C HIS A 81 -14.58 -1.66 -10.03
N LYS A 82 -14.52 -1.85 -11.35
CA LYS A 82 -14.95 -3.09 -11.99
C LYS A 82 -13.91 -4.18 -11.98
N PHE A 83 -12.64 -3.81 -11.75
CA PHE A 83 -11.53 -4.75 -11.77
C PHE A 83 -10.63 -4.55 -10.55
N LEU A 84 -10.11 -5.67 -10.05
CA LEU A 84 -9.08 -5.71 -9.01
C LEU A 84 -7.86 -6.43 -9.57
N TYR A 85 -6.68 -5.86 -9.32
CA TYR A 85 -5.40 -6.45 -9.68
C TYR A 85 -4.58 -6.71 -8.44
N ALA A 86 -4.01 -7.90 -8.35
CA ALA A 86 -3.19 -8.34 -7.22
C ALA A 86 -1.82 -8.78 -7.71
N VAL A 87 -0.74 -8.37 -7.04
CA VAL A 87 0.53 -9.07 -7.15
C VAL A 87 0.46 -10.37 -6.36
N ASN A 88 1.07 -11.42 -6.87
CA ASN A 88 1.34 -12.64 -6.11
C ASN A 88 2.82 -12.64 -5.73
N GLU A 89 3.12 -12.29 -4.48
CA GLU A 89 4.48 -12.08 -3.98
C GLU A 89 5.19 -13.42 -3.76
N VAL A 90 5.50 -14.09 -4.87
CA VAL A 90 6.14 -15.41 -4.94
C VAL A 90 7.31 -15.40 -5.92
N ALA A 91 8.10 -16.49 -5.92
CA ALA A 91 9.20 -16.73 -6.85
C ALA A 91 9.08 -18.14 -7.47
N THR A 92 7.85 -18.57 -7.77
CA THR A 92 7.57 -19.95 -8.20
C THR A 92 6.68 -20.00 -9.43
N TYR A 93 6.30 -18.86 -10.00
CA TYR A 93 5.40 -18.81 -11.16
C TYR A 93 6.14 -19.11 -12.46
N GLY A 94 5.63 -20.07 -13.20
CA GLY A 94 6.12 -20.44 -14.53
C GLY A 94 7.56 -20.95 -14.58
N PRO A 95 8.10 -21.14 -15.76
CA PRO A 95 9.45 -21.69 -15.94
C PRO A 95 10.56 -20.76 -15.48
N ASN A 96 10.29 -19.44 -15.48
CA ASN A 96 11.25 -18.42 -15.06
C ASN A 96 11.37 -18.24 -13.55
N LYS A 97 10.55 -18.98 -12.75
CA LYS A 97 10.46 -18.81 -11.30
C LYS A 97 10.25 -17.36 -10.89
N SER A 98 9.39 -16.64 -11.63
CA SER A 98 8.99 -15.27 -11.35
C SER A 98 7.87 -15.21 -10.30
N GLY A 99 7.41 -14.01 -9.97
CA GLY A 99 6.11 -13.77 -9.38
C GLY A 99 5.02 -13.68 -10.45
N SER A 100 3.82 -13.40 -10.03
CA SER A 100 2.70 -13.22 -10.96
C SER A 100 1.80 -12.04 -10.60
N ILE A 101 0.92 -11.70 -11.51
CA ILE A 101 -0.14 -10.72 -11.31
C ILE A 101 -1.45 -11.39 -11.68
N THR A 102 -2.45 -11.26 -10.83
CA THR A 102 -3.79 -11.79 -11.08
C THR A 102 -4.80 -10.66 -11.25
N ALA A 103 -5.62 -10.76 -12.30
CA ALA A 103 -6.76 -9.87 -12.56
C ALA A 103 -8.07 -10.53 -12.15
N TYR A 104 -8.95 -9.75 -11.54
CA TYR A 104 -10.30 -10.15 -11.14
C TYR A 104 -11.33 -9.15 -11.64
N ALA A 105 -12.49 -9.65 -12.12
CA ALA A 105 -13.70 -8.85 -12.24
C ALA A 105 -14.38 -8.74 -10.88
N VAL A 106 -14.85 -7.55 -10.56
CA VAL A 106 -15.54 -7.23 -9.30
C VAL A 106 -17.05 -7.17 -9.55
N ASP A 107 -17.80 -7.99 -8.85
CA ASP A 107 -19.24 -7.79 -8.71
C ASP A 107 -19.48 -6.65 -7.72
N GLN A 108 -19.81 -5.48 -8.22
CA GLN A 108 -19.95 -4.27 -7.39
C GLN A 108 -21.13 -4.36 -6.39
N ALA A 109 -22.13 -5.18 -6.65
CA ALA A 109 -23.26 -5.37 -5.73
C ALA A 109 -22.86 -6.24 -4.53
N THR A 110 -22.14 -7.32 -4.77
CA THR A 110 -21.80 -8.32 -3.74
C THR A 110 -20.37 -8.22 -3.23
N GLY A 111 -19.46 -7.59 -3.99
CA GLY A 111 -18.00 -7.62 -3.74
C GLY A 111 -17.36 -8.95 -4.08
N ALA A 112 -18.05 -9.86 -4.76
CA ALA A 112 -17.46 -11.12 -5.20
C ALA A 112 -16.39 -10.88 -6.29
N LEU A 113 -15.32 -11.67 -6.24
CA LEU A 113 -14.24 -11.63 -7.22
C LEU A 113 -14.33 -12.82 -8.17
N LYS A 114 -14.31 -12.55 -9.48
CA LYS A 114 -14.17 -13.57 -10.52
C LYS A 114 -12.81 -13.43 -11.18
N LYS A 115 -11.94 -14.42 -11.01
CA LYS A 115 -10.62 -14.46 -11.65
C LYS A 115 -10.75 -14.40 -13.16
N LEU A 116 -10.07 -13.46 -13.79
CA LEU A 116 -9.98 -13.31 -15.25
C LEU A 116 -8.79 -14.09 -15.79
N ASN A 117 -7.58 -13.72 -15.35
CA ASN A 117 -6.35 -14.43 -15.71
C ASN A 117 -5.20 -14.11 -14.74
N THR A 118 -4.12 -14.86 -14.86
CA THR A 118 -2.85 -14.61 -14.17
C THR A 118 -1.73 -14.61 -15.20
N VAL A 119 -0.80 -13.65 -15.10
CA VAL A 119 0.37 -13.52 -15.97
C VAL A 119 1.65 -13.36 -15.15
N ASP A 120 2.80 -13.57 -15.81
CA ASP A 120 4.12 -13.33 -15.23
C ASP A 120 4.29 -11.85 -14.87
N SER A 121 4.84 -11.53 -13.69
CA SER A 121 5.08 -10.16 -13.23
C SER A 121 6.33 -9.51 -13.81
N GLY A 122 7.13 -10.22 -14.60
CA GLY A 122 8.41 -9.73 -15.14
C GLY A 122 9.57 -9.77 -14.15
N GLY A 123 9.41 -10.44 -13.01
CA GLY A 123 10.45 -10.62 -12.00
C GLY A 123 9.93 -11.40 -10.79
N SER A 124 10.81 -11.79 -9.88
CA SER A 124 10.43 -12.53 -8.66
C SER A 124 10.03 -11.59 -7.53
N ILE A 125 9.13 -12.07 -6.67
CA ILE A 125 8.66 -11.36 -5.48
C ILE A 125 8.11 -9.96 -5.82
N PRO A 126 7.05 -9.83 -6.68
CA PRO A 126 6.37 -8.56 -6.90
C PRO A 126 5.70 -8.11 -5.60
N CYS A 127 5.98 -6.89 -5.14
CA CYS A 127 5.49 -6.37 -3.85
C CYS A 127 4.63 -5.11 -3.96
N TYR A 128 4.50 -4.56 -5.18
CA TYR A 128 3.67 -3.39 -5.41
C TYR A 128 3.06 -3.40 -6.81
N VAL A 129 1.82 -2.94 -6.92
CA VAL A 129 1.12 -2.75 -8.18
C VAL A 129 0.31 -1.45 -8.17
N SER A 130 0.38 -0.70 -9.27
CA SER A 130 -0.45 0.47 -9.51
C SER A 130 -0.97 0.48 -10.94
N ILE A 131 -2.02 1.27 -11.18
CA ILE A 131 -2.60 1.46 -12.51
C ILE A 131 -2.19 2.83 -13.01
N HIS A 132 -1.67 2.90 -14.24
CA HIS A 132 -1.45 4.19 -14.89
C HIS A 132 -2.80 4.90 -15.11
N PRO A 133 -2.92 6.24 -14.95
CA PRO A 133 -4.19 6.99 -15.08
C PRO A 133 -4.92 6.79 -16.41
N SER A 134 -4.22 6.38 -17.47
CA SER A 134 -4.87 6.00 -18.74
C SER A 134 -5.77 4.76 -18.65
N GLY A 135 -5.69 3.98 -17.55
CA GLY A 135 -6.38 2.71 -17.39
C GLY A 135 -5.88 1.57 -18.29
N LYS A 136 -4.85 1.80 -19.11
CA LYS A 136 -4.37 0.84 -20.11
C LYS A 136 -3.18 0.00 -19.67
N PHE A 137 -2.51 0.39 -18.61
CA PHE A 137 -1.27 -0.23 -18.13
C PHE A 137 -1.25 -0.44 -16.65
N LEU A 138 -0.80 -1.61 -16.26
CA LEU A 138 -0.47 -1.98 -14.90
C LEU A 138 1.04 -1.86 -14.71
N LEU A 139 1.46 -1.25 -13.63
CA LEU A 139 2.86 -1.03 -13.26
C LEU A 139 3.19 -1.88 -12.05
N VAL A 140 4.30 -2.62 -12.08
CA VAL A 140 4.68 -3.56 -11.02
C VAL A 140 6.12 -3.37 -10.61
N ALA A 141 6.37 -3.38 -9.29
CA ALA A 141 7.71 -3.44 -8.72
C ALA A 141 7.99 -4.86 -8.22
N ASN A 142 9.07 -5.47 -8.72
CA ASN A 142 9.51 -6.81 -8.39
C ASN A 142 10.71 -6.73 -7.44
N TYR A 143 10.51 -7.01 -6.17
CA TYR A 143 11.51 -6.78 -5.11
C TYR A 143 12.78 -7.60 -5.30
N THR A 144 12.68 -8.93 -5.23
CA THR A 144 13.84 -9.81 -5.38
C THR A 144 14.29 -9.92 -6.84
N GLY A 145 13.36 -9.78 -7.79
CA GLY A 145 13.67 -9.70 -9.21
C GLY A 145 14.44 -8.45 -9.61
N GLY A 146 14.43 -7.43 -8.76
CA GLY A 146 15.14 -6.17 -8.99
C GLY A 146 14.71 -5.47 -10.27
N SER A 147 13.41 -5.49 -10.59
CA SER A 147 12.89 -4.96 -11.85
C SER A 147 11.58 -4.21 -11.65
N TYR A 148 11.24 -3.39 -12.65
CA TYR A 148 9.93 -2.78 -12.81
C TYR A 148 9.33 -3.24 -14.12
N SER A 149 8.06 -3.61 -14.13
CA SER A 149 7.40 -4.07 -15.33
C SER A 149 6.13 -3.30 -15.64
N VAL A 150 5.78 -3.29 -16.92
CA VAL A 150 4.55 -2.72 -17.46
C VAL A 150 3.77 -3.81 -18.16
N THR A 151 2.52 -4.01 -17.76
CA THR A 151 1.63 -5.01 -18.36
C THR A 151 0.40 -4.33 -18.92
N ARG A 152 0.00 -4.66 -20.13
CA ARG A 152 -1.19 -4.10 -20.77
C ARG A 152 -2.47 -4.60 -20.09
N ILE A 153 -3.40 -3.69 -19.83
CA ILE A 153 -4.77 -4.00 -19.41
C ILE A 153 -5.65 -4.00 -20.64
N LYS A 154 -6.39 -5.09 -20.89
CA LYS A 154 -7.33 -5.21 -21.98
C LYS A 154 -8.68 -4.56 -21.64
N PRO A 155 -9.54 -4.24 -22.63
CA PRO A 155 -10.84 -3.64 -22.40
C PRO A 155 -11.78 -4.44 -21.47
N ASP A 156 -11.61 -5.76 -21.42
CA ASP A 156 -12.37 -6.66 -20.52
C ASP A 156 -11.77 -6.77 -19.10
N GLY A 157 -10.72 -5.98 -18.81
CA GLY A 157 -10.00 -5.98 -17.54
C GLY A 157 -8.97 -7.09 -17.38
N SER A 158 -8.90 -8.04 -18.29
CA SER A 158 -7.85 -9.08 -18.26
C SER A 158 -6.47 -8.49 -18.61
N LEU A 159 -5.43 -9.17 -18.14
CA LEU A 159 -4.05 -8.77 -18.41
C LEU A 159 -3.61 -9.30 -19.78
N GLY A 160 -2.92 -8.44 -20.55
CA GLY A 160 -2.29 -8.75 -21.81
C GLY A 160 -0.81 -9.08 -21.65
N GLU A 161 -0.05 -8.73 -22.67
CA GLU A 161 1.39 -8.89 -22.69
C GLU A 161 2.09 -7.92 -21.70
N THR A 162 3.22 -8.36 -21.14
CA THR A 162 4.19 -7.47 -20.49
C THR A 162 4.93 -6.72 -21.60
N THR A 163 4.72 -5.40 -21.67
CA THR A 163 5.25 -4.53 -22.71
C THR A 163 6.67 -4.05 -22.41
N ASP A 164 7.03 -4.03 -21.12
CA ASP A 164 8.37 -3.62 -20.69
C ASP A 164 8.79 -4.29 -19.38
N VAL A 165 10.09 -4.52 -19.23
CA VAL A 165 10.75 -4.95 -18.00
C VAL A 165 12.05 -4.18 -17.86
N VAL A 166 12.05 -3.16 -17.01
CA VAL A 166 13.22 -2.35 -16.71
C VAL A 166 13.97 -2.97 -15.54
N LYS A 167 15.25 -3.29 -15.75
CA LYS A 167 16.20 -3.72 -14.72
C LYS A 167 17.20 -2.61 -14.49
N PRO A 168 17.09 -1.84 -13.39
CA PRO A 168 18.03 -0.77 -13.11
C PRO A 168 19.47 -1.28 -13.03
N SER A 169 20.41 -0.48 -13.54
CA SER A 169 21.84 -0.76 -13.52
C SER A 169 22.58 0.32 -12.70
N GLY A 170 23.87 0.12 -12.42
CA GLY A 170 24.68 1.07 -11.68
C GLY A 170 25.08 0.57 -10.29
N PRO A 171 25.59 1.45 -9.42
CA PRO A 171 26.14 1.08 -8.12
C PRO A 171 25.05 0.52 -7.21
N MET A 172 25.47 -0.39 -6.35
CA MET A 172 24.65 -0.99 -5.29
C MET A 172 24.67 -0.11 -4.05
N SER A 173 23.63 -0.24 -3.22
CA SER A 173 23.61 0.32 -1.87
C SER A 173 24.69 -0.30 -0.97
N VAL A 174 24.97 0.37 0.14
CA VAL A 174 25.80 -0.18 1.23
C VAL A 174 24.93 -1.00 2.18
N TYR A 175 25.58 -1.89 2.96
CA TYR A 175 24.88 -2.81 3.87
C TYR A 175 24.07 -2.11 4.96
N GLN A 176 24.56 -0.97 5.47
CA GLN A 176 23.87 -0.18 6.50
C GLN A 176 23.85 1.30 6.13
N ALA A 177 22.78 1.99 6.52
CA ALA A 177 22.69 3.42 6.36
C ALA A 177 23.83 4.15 7.07
N THR A 178 24.49 5.06 6.35
CA THR A 178 25.60 5.86 6.89
C THR A 178 25.11 7.02 7.77
N ASP A 179 23.86 7.45 7.59
CA ASP A 179 23.23 8.55 8.31
C ASP A 179 21.92 8.10 8.99
N ARG A 180 22.02 7.10 9.85
CA ARG A 180 20.87 6.59 10.62
C ARG A 180 20.78 7.27 11.99
N PRO A 181 19.58 7.31 12.63
CA PRO A 181 19.45 7.71 14.02
C PRO A 181 20.35 6.89 14.94
N LYS A 182 20.92 7.54 15.96
CA LYS A 182 21.79 6.89 16.93
C LYS A 182 21.07 5.73 17.61
N GLY A 183 21.74 4.58 17.75
CA GLY A 183 21.16 3.38 18.38
C GLY A 183 20.22 2.55 17.49
N MET A 184 19.89 3.02 16.29
CA MET A 184 19.04 2.29 15.38
C MET A 184 19.84 1.27 14.55
N PHE A 185 19.30 0.05 14.45
CA PHE A 185 19.85 -1.04 13.65
C PHE A 185 18.84 -1.43 12.57
N GLY A 186 19.07 -1.05 11.35
CA GLY A 186 18.41 -1.55 10.16
C GLY A 186 19.50 -1.96 9.17
N SER A 187 19.34 -3.10 8.54
CA SER A 187 20.28 -3.56 7.52
C SER A 187 19.56 -4.31 6.43
N MET A 188 20.03 -4.14 5.21
CA MET A 188 19.61 -4.91 4.05
C MET A 188 20.86 -5.43 3.36
N GLU A 189 20.89 -6.71 3.02
CA GLU A 189 21.95 -7.23 2.18
C GLU A 189 21.89 -6.63 0.78
N PRO A 190 22.93 -5.94 0.30
CA PRO A 190 22.94 -5.28 -1.01
C PRO A 190 23.20 -6.29 -2.14
N HIS A 191 22.21 -7.17 -2.40
CA HIS A 191 22.35 -8.21 -3.42
C HIS A 191 21.70 -7.85 -4.76
N GLY A 192 21.56 -6.60 -5.10
CA GLY A 192 20.95 -6.16 -6.34
C GLY A 192 19.90 -5.08 -6.16
N SER A 193 19.30 -4.69 -7.25
CA SER A 193 18.12 -3.85 -7.26
C SER A 193 17.01 -4.48 -6.41
N ARG A 194 16.25 -3.64 -5.71
CA ARG A 194 15.11 -4.00 -4.87
C ARG A 194 13.98 -3.01 -5.13
N GLY A 195 13.37 -3.11 -6.32
CA GLY A 195 12.22 -2.29 -6.67
C GLY A 195 11.09 -2.51 -5.66
N HIS A 196 10.69 -1.46 -4.91
CA HIS A 196 9.71 -1.63 -3.85
C HIS A 196 8.38 -0.95 -4.14
N MET A 197 8.38 0.18 -4.83
CA MET A 197 7.18 0.90 -5.23
C MET A 197 7.33 1.40 -6.66
N ILE A 198 6.25 1.40 -7.41
CA ILE A 198 6.13 2.06 -8.71
C ILE A 198 4.77 2.72 -8.81
N LEU A 199 4.75 4.03 -9.06
CA LEU A 199 3.52 4.83 -9.04
C LEU A 199 3.62 5.95 -10.08
N PRO A 200 2.56 6.23 -10.86
CA PRO A 200 2.49 7.44 -11.66
C PRO A 200 2.38 8.68 -10.77
N ASP A 201 2.91 9.80 -11.26
CA ASP A 201 2.64 11.12 -10.66
C ASP A 201 1.15 11.49 -10.82
N PRO A 202 0.61 12.45 -10.05
CA PRO A 202 -0.81 12.80 -10.13
C PRO A 202 -1.29 13.24 -11.51
N THR A 203 -0.39 13.70 -12.38
CA THR A 203 -0.73 14.08 -13.76
C THR A 203 -0.73 12.91 -14.73
N GLY A 204 -0.11 11.78 -14.36
CA GLY A 204 0.12 10.64 -15.23
C GLY A 204 1.18 10.86 -16.31
N GLN A 205 1.93 11.98 -16.25
CA GLN A 205 3.02 12.23 -17.20
C GLN A 205 4.28 11.43 -16.89
N TYR A 206 4.52 11.20 -15.61
CA TYR A 206 5.71 10.52 -15.13
C TYR A 206 5.32 9.29 -14.30
N VAL A 207 6.21 8.33 -14.28
CA VAL A 207 6.14 7.14 -13.43
C VAL A 207 7.39 7.13 -12.56
N LEU A 208 7.24 6.97 -11.26
CA LEU A 208 8.35 6.94 -10.32
C LEU A 208 8.51 5.54 -9.74
N GLY A 209 9.76 5.10 -9.54
CA GLY A 209 10.09 3.84 -8.89
C GLY A 209 11.10 4.03 -7.78
N ALA A 210 10.83 3.47 -6.59
CA ALA A 210 11.77 3.46 -5.48
C ALA A 210 12.55 2.14 -5.44
N ASP A 211 13.88 2.22 -5.39
CA ASP A 211 14.77 1.06 -5.34
C ASP A 211 15.60 1.05 -4.07
N ALA A 212 15.21 0.19 -3.14
CA ALA A 212 15.85 0.08 -1.84
C ALA A 212 17.25 -0.54 -1.91
N GLY A 213 17.53 -1.37 -2.91
CA GLY A 213 18.84 -2.02 -3.07
C GLY A 213 19.89 -1.15 -3.76
N ARG A 214 19.47 -0.03 -4.36
CA ARG A 214 20.36 0.92 -5.04
C ARG A 214 20.40 2.29 -4.41
N ASP A 215 19.55 2.57 -3.41
CA ASP A 215 19.36 3.90 -2.84
C ASP A 215 19.00 4.93 -3.91
N GLN A 216 18.05 4.56 -4.80
CA GLN A 216 17.69 5.40 -5.95
C GLN A 216 16.19 5.53 -6.11
N ILE A 217 15.76 6.68 -6.61
CA ILE A 217 14.42 6.91 -7.12
C ILE A 217 14.56 7.20 -8.61
N PHE A 218 13.92 6.35 -9.41
CA PHE A 218 13.86 6.48 -10.86
C PHE A 218 12.63 7.28 -11.28
N VAL A 219 12.75 8.07 -12.32
CA VAL A 219 11.65 8.76 -12.96
C VAL A 219 11.65 8.43 -14.45
N TRP A 220 10.53 7.93 -14.94
CA TRP A 220 10.30 7.59 -16.34
C TRP A 220 9.14 8.36 -16.94
N LYS A 221 9.07 8.40 -18.26
CA LYS A 221 7.84 8.63 -19.02
C LYS A 221 7.35 7.32 -19.60
N LEU A 222 6.07 7.03 -19.43
CA LEU A 222 5.43 5.91 -20.10
C LEU A 222 5.03 6.32 -21.52
N ASP A 223 5.51 5.59 -22.51
CA ASP A 223 4.99 5.70 -23.88
C ASP A 223 3.63 5.01 -23.95
N SER A 224 2.58 5.79 -24.11
CA SER A 224 1.18 5.31 -24.12
C SER A 224 0.83 4.39 -25.29
N ASN A 225 1.64 4.35 -26.35
CA ASN A 225 1.45 3.47 -27.51
C ASN A 225 2.12 2.12 -27.32
N THR A 226 3.38 2.14 -26.90
CA THR A 226 4.20 0.94 -26.76
C THR A 226 4.14 0.32 -25.38
N GLY A 227 3.83 1.11 -24.32
CA GLY A 227 3.89 0.69 -22.93
C GLY A 227 5.31 0.62 -22.37
N LYS A 228 6.28 1.32 -22.98
CA LYS A 228 7.68 1.34 -22.53
C LYS A 228 7.96 2.50 -21.59
N LEU A 229 8.82 2.27 -20.61
CA LEU A 229 9.32 3.26 -19.67
C LEU A 229 10.62 3.88 -20.20
N ASN A 230 10.58 5.17 -20.51
CA ASN A 230 11.73 5.94 -20.97
C ASN A 230 12.30 6.75 -19.80
N GLU A 231 13.54 6.48 -19.39
CA GLU A 231 14.17 7.14 -18.25
C GLU A 231 14.32 8.65 -18.49
N VAL A 232 13.91 9.43 -17.49
CA VAL A 232 14.01 10.90 -17.48
C VAL A 232 15.07 11.35 -16.50
N SER A 233 15.08 10.79 -15.29
CA SER A 233 16.07 11.13 -14.28
C SER A 233 16.19 10.01 -13.23
N VAL A 234 17.34 10.01 -12.54
CA VAL A 234 17.61 9.18 -11.38
C VAL A 234 18.07 10.08 -10.24
N THR A 235 17.47 9.91 -9.07
CA THR A 235 17.83 10.65 -7.86
C THR A 235 18.42 9.68 -6.85
N LYS A 236 19.59 9.99 -6.31
CA LYS A 236 20.24 9.20 -5.25
C LYS A 236 19.69 9.61 -3.88
N SER A 237 19.37 8.64 -3.06
CA SER A 237 19.15 8.79 -1.62
C SER A 237 20.46 8.71 -0.84
N VAL A 238 20.37 8.89 0.48
CA VAL A 238 21.49 8.60 1.40
C VAL A 238 21.88 7.13 1.27
N ALA A 239 23.18 6.87 1.30
CA ALA A 239 23.70 5.51 1.15
C ALA A 239 23.21 4.60 2.30
N GLY A 240 22.64 3.45 1.95
CA GLY A 240 22.05 2.47 2.85
C GLY A 240 20.67 2.86 3.40
N ALA A 241 20.06 3.94 2.93
CA ALA A 241 18.76 4.39 3.41
C ALA A 241 17.59 3.50 2.97
N GLY A 242 17.65 2.95 1.76
CA GLY A 242 16.64 2.05 1.21
C GLY A 242 15.31 2.74 0.91
N PRO A 243 15.21 3.54 -0.16
CA PRO A 243 13.94 4.12 -0.61
C PRO A 243 12.88 3.05 -0.78
N ARG A 244 11.74 3.20 -0.09
CA ARG A 244 10.69 2.17 -0.07
C ARG A 244 9.38 2.65 -0.64
N HIS A 245 8.65 3.46 0.09
CA HIS A 245 7.37 4.04 -0.32
C HIS A 245 7.46 5.56 -0.38
N PHE A 246 6.61 6.15 -1.22
CA PHE A 246 6.51 7.59 -1.34
C PHE A 246 5.06 8.03 -1.55
N ALA A 247 4.78 9.28 -1.20
CA ALA A 247 3.48 9.92 -1.43
C ALA A 247 3.69 11.31 -2.04
N PHE A 248 2.83 11.69 -2.97
CA PHE A 248 2.78 13.05 -3.49
C PHE A 248 1.91 13.96 -2.63
N SER A 249 2.30 15.22 -2.50
CA SER A 249 1.37 16.26 -2.04
C SER A 249 0.17 16.35 -2.98
N PRO A 250 -1.00 16.83 -2.52
CA PRO A 250 -2.19 16.93 -3.36
C PRO A 250 -2.00 17.76 -4.64
N ASP A 251 -1.08 18.74 -4.62
CA ASP A 251 -0.74 19.56 -5.80
C ASP A 251 0.32 18.92 -6.72
N GLY A 252 0.83 17.74 -6.36
CA GLY A 252 1.83 17.00 -7.12
C GLY A 252 3.23 17.60 -7.16
N LYS A 253 3.49 18.70 -6.42
CA LYS A 253 4.78 19.40 -6.48
C LYS A 253 5.80 18.95 -5.45
N THR A 254 5.38 18.18 -4.45
CA THR A 254 6.24 17.66 -3.41
C THR A 254 6.09 16.15 -3.35
N LEU A 255 7.21 15.44 -3.29
CA LEU A 255 7.28 14.01 -3.04
C LEU A 255 7.83 13.80 -1.63
N TYR A 256 7.12 13.06 -0.81
CA TYR A 256 7.54 12.57 0.49
C TYR A 256 7.98 11.12 0.34
N GLN A 257 9.21 10.81 0.69
CA GLN A 257 9.79 9.47 0.49
C GLN A 257 10.22 8.90 1.82
N GLN A 258 9.67 7.74 2.18
CA GLN A 258 10.03 6.98 3.37
C GLN A 258 11.10 5.94 3.04
N GLN A 259 12.14 5.90 3.87
CA GLN A 259 13.32 5.07 3.73
C GLN A 259 13.24 3.90 4.70
N GLU A 260 13.40 2.68 4.19
CA GLU A 260 13.19 1.46 4.97
C GLU A 260 14.25 1.28 6.06
N GLN A 261 15.52 1.49 5.70
CA GLN A 261 16.67 1.05 6.50
C GLN A 261 17.12 2.06 7.56
N ASP A 262 17.01 3.34 7.29
CA ASP A 262 17.42 4.40 8.23
C ASP A 262 16.22 4.98 9.02
N SER A 263 15.00 4.50 8.75
CA SER A 263 13.77 4.94 9.42
C SER A 263 13.56 6.45 9.36
N ARG A 264 13.78 7.03 8.17
CA ARG A 264 13.64 8.46 7.91
C ARG A 264 12.66 8.74 6.78
N LEU A 265 12.23 9.98 6.72
CA LEU A 265 11.47 10.56 5.63
C LEU A 265 12.29 11.68 5.00
N THR A 266 12.39 11.66 3.67
CA THR A 266 13.02 12.73 2.88
C THR A 266 11.97 13.46 2.07
N VAL A 267 12.08 14.78 2.00
CA VAL A 267 11.19 15.65 1.23
C VAL A 267 11.88 16.09 -0.05
N TYR A 268 11.22 15.93 -1.17
CA TYR A 268 11.69 16.38 -2.49
C TYR A 268 10.70 17.34 -3.13
N GLY A 269 11.19 18.41 -3.75
CA GLY A 269 10.44 19.13 -4.77
C GLY A 269 10.40 18.32 -6.06
N PHE A 270 9.26 18.24 -6.72
CA PHE A 270 9.08 17.54 -7.99
C PHE A 270 8.68 18.52 -9.10
N ALA A 271 9.47 18.60 -10.14
CA ALA A 271 9.17 19.44 -11.30
C ALA A 271 9.82 18.85 -12.56
N ASN A 272 9.08 18.82 -13.67
CA ASN A 272 9.58 18.38 -14.99
C ASN A 272 10.28 17.02 -14.97
N GLY A 273 9.77 16.08 -14.15
CA GLY A 273 10.34 14.74 -14.00
C GLY A 273 11.65 14.70 -13.21
N LYS A 274 11.96 15.73 -12.43
CA LYS A 274 13.17 15.78 -11.58
C LYS A 274 12.80 15.98 -10.13
N LEU A 275 13.53 15.29 -9.24
CA LEU A 275 13.44 15.43 -7.80
C LEU A 275 14.61 16.29 -7.30
N THR A 276 14.30 17.24 -6.42
CA THR A 276 15.29 18.07 -5.73
C THR A 276 15.01 18.00 -4.23
N GLN A 277 15.96 17.48 -3.45
CA GLN A 277 15.81 17.35 -2.01
C GLN A 277 15.63 18.71 -1.33
N LYS A 278 14.65 18.79 -0.42
CA LYS A 278 14.33 19.96 0.39
C LYS A 278 14.72 19.70 1.86
N GLY A 279 15.84 20.24 2.28
CA GLY A 279 16.30 20.09 3.66
C GLY A 279 16.78 18.67 4.03
N PRO A 280 17.11 18.46 5.30
CA PRO A 280 17.56 17.15 5.81
C PRO A 280 16.39 16.17 5.94
N SER A 281 16.70 14.87 5.90
CA SER A 281 15.74 13.81 6.24
C SER A 281 15.41 13.84 7.73
N ILE A 282 14.18 13.52 8.09
CA ILE A 282 13.68 13.50 9.48
C ILE A 282 13.42 12.06 9.95
N SER A 283 13.69 11.79 11.24
CA SER A 283 13.39 10.48 11.83
C SER A 283 11.88 10.24 11.94
N THR A 284 11.44 9.01 11.65
CA THR A 284 10.08 8.52 11.95
C THR A 284 9.97 7.95 13.36
N LEU A 285 11.10 7.85 14.08
CA LEU A 285 11.18 7.29 15.42
C LEU A 285 11.28 8.41 16.46
N PRO A 286 10.81 8.18 17.70
CA PRO A 286 10.93 9.15 18.76
C PRO A 286 12.41 9.40 19.11
N ALA A 287 12.69 10.57 19.68
CA ALA A 287 14.02 10.91 20.15
C ALA A 287 14.48 9.89 21.20
N GLY A 288 15.72 9.42 21.08
CA GLY A 288 16.31 8.46 22.02
C GLY A 288 15.91 7.01 21.80
N PHE A 289 15.15 6.69 20.74
CA PHE A 289 14.89 5.29 20.40
C PHE A 289 16.21 4.55 20.09
N GLU A 290 16.37 3.41 20.72
CA GLU A 290 17.49 2.47 20.48
C GLU A 290 16.90 1.09 20.15
N GLY A 291 17.46 0.42 19.15
CA GLY A 291 17.03 -0.90 18.72
C GLY A 291 16.88 -1.05 17.22
N SER A 292 16.32 -2.17 16.81
CA SER A 292 16.05 -2.46 15.40
C SER A 292 14.72 -1.85 14.96
N ASN A 293 14.70 -1.20 13.82
CA ASN A 293 13.48 -0.77 13.16
C ASN A 293 13.67 -0.72 11.64
N THR A 294 12.59 -0.95 10.92
CA THR A 294 12.47 -0.69 9.49
C THR A 294 11.11 -0.07 9.21
N THR A 295 11.03 0.88 8.30
CA THR A 295 9.74 1.46 7.93
C THR A 295 9.01 0.62 6.88
N SER A 296 7.72 0.87 6.69
CA SER A 296 6.92 0.19 5.66
C SER A 296 6.07 1.17 4.84
N GLU A 297 4.83 1.42 5.20
CA GLU A 297 3.89 2.26 4.47
C GLU A 297 4.09 3.75 4.76
N LEU A 298 3.81 4.57 3.77
CA LEU A 298 3.69 6.01 3.90
C LEU A 298 2.37 6.47 3.28
N LEU A 299 1.55 7.14 4.07
CA LEU A 299 0.31 7.76 3.62
C LEU A 299 0.37 9.28 3.81
N ILE A 300 -0.41 10.00 3.01
CA ILE A 300 -0.73 11.40 3.23
C ILE A 300 -2.25 11.54 3.34
N ASP A 301 -2.73 12.40 4.25
CA ASP A 301 -4.15 12.69 4.34
C ASP A 301 -4.64 13.48 3.11
N LYS A 302 -5.93 13.42 2.84
CA LYS A 302 -6.54 14.09 1.66
C LYS A 302 -6.28 15.60 1.63
N ALA A 303 -6.11 16.22 2.78
CA ALA A 303 -5.84 17.65 2.91
C ALA A 303 -4.36 18.01 2.72
N GLY A 304 -3.46 17.03 2.65
CA GLY A 304 -2.02 17.25 2.56
C GLY A 304 -1.38 17.82 3.83
N LYS A 305 -2.06 17.67 4.98
CA LYS A 305 -1.62 18.25 6.26
C LYS A 305 -0.80 17.29 7.11
N TYR A 306 -1.08 15.99 7.01
CA TYR A 306 -0.43 14.97 7.83
C TYR A 306 0.05 13.81 6.98
N LEU A 307 1.24 13.34 7.31
CA LEU A 307 1.82 12.11 6.79
C LEU A 307 1.80 11.06 7.91
N TYR A 308 1.59 9.81 7.53
CA TYR A 308 1.59 8.67 8.43
C TYR A 308 2.59 7.64 7.94
N GLY A 309 3.65 7.41 8.73
CA GLY A 309 4.69 6.43 8.43
C GLY A 309 4.61 5.24 9.37
N ALA A 310 4.58 4.01 8.84
CA ALA A 310 4.60 2.81 9.68
C ALA A 310 6.03 2.40 10.02
N ASN A 311 6.28 2.13 11.30
CA ASN A 311 7.53 1.61 11.85
C ASN A 311 7.34 0.15 12.27
N ARG A 312 7.99 -0.78 11.59
CA ARG A 312 8.03 -2.21 11.97
C ARG A 312 9.07 -2.40 13.07
N ASN A 313 8.86 -3.26 14.02
CA ASN A 313 9.66 -3.49 15.24
C ASN A 313 9.49 -2.42 16.35
N HIS A 314 9.38 -1.14 16.05
CA HIS A 314 8.85 -0.15 16.98
C HIS A 314 7.32 -0.22 17.08
N ASP A 315 6.68 -0.85 16.11
CA ASP A 315 5.24 -1.12 16.02
C ASP A 315 4.39 0.14 16.25
N SER A 316 4.74 1.20 15.50
CA SER A 316 4.07 2.50 15.63
C SER A 316 3.74 3.16 14.29
N ILE A 317 2.80 4.10 14.37
CA ILE A 317 2.46 5.06 13.32
C ILE A 317 3.16 6.38 13.68
N ALA A 318 4.15 6.78 12.89
CA ALA A 318 4.74 8.11 12.97
C ALA A 318 3.78 9.10 12.32
N THR A 319 3.21 10.01 13.11
CA THR A 319 2.42 11.13 12.59
C THR A 319 3.34 12.33 12.38
N MET A 320 3.35 12.85 11.15
CA MET A 320 4.21 13.96 10.76
C MET A 320 3.36 15.08 10.16
N ALA A 321 3.50 16.29 10.69
CA ALA A 321 2.78 17.47 10.20
C ALA A 321 3.54 18.14 9.05
N VAL A 322 2.85 18.39 7.94
CA VAL A 322 3.36 19.16 6.80
C VAL A 322 3.24 20.64 7.14
N GLN A 323 4.35 21.37 7.04
CA GLN A 323 4.42 22.82 7.32
C GLN A 323 4.07 23.62 6.06
N GLY A 324 3.81 24.93 6.24
CA GLY A 324 3.43 25.81 5.12
C GLY A 324 4.50 25.95 4.02
N ASP A 325 5.76 25.69 4.32
CA ASP A 325 6.88 25.66 3.37
C ASP A 325 7.10 24.28 2.72
N GLY A 326 6.26 23.31 3.07
CA GLY A 326 6.34 21.92 2.63
C GLY A 326 7.33 21.06 3.40
N SER A 327 8.04 21.63 4.39
CA SER A 327 8.85 20.84 5.33
C SER A 327 7.95 19.99 6.24
N VAL A 328 8.55 19.05 6.96
CA VAL A 328 7.80 18.07 7.75
C VAL A 328 8.37 17.99 9.15
N LYS A 329 7.50 17.85 10.16
CA LYS A 329 7.89 17.70 11.56
C LYS A 329 7.18 16.49 12.17
N LEU A 330 7.93 15.60 12.83
CA LEU A 330 7.36 14.51 13.63
C LEU A 330 6.56 15.11 14.80
N VAL A 331 5.31 14.68 14.94
CA VAL A 331 4.36 15.13 15.97
C VAL A 331 4.18 14.08 17.05
N ALA A 332 3.99 12.82 16.65
CA ALA A 332 3.69 11.72 17.56
C ALA A 332 4.11 10.37 16.96
N ASN A 333 4.32 9.39 17.84
CA ASN A 333 4.34 7.98 17.50
C ASN A 333 3.20 7.30 18.26
N THR A 334 2.24 6.72 17.56
CA THR A 334 1.10 5.99 18.12
C THR A 334 1.35 4.50 17.94
N HIS A 335 1.24 3.70 19.01
CA HIS A 335 1.39 2.24 18.92
C HIS A 335 0.29 1.64 18.03
N THR A 336 0.66 0.63 17.20
CA THR A 336 -0.26 0.03 16.21
C THR A 336 -1.21 -1.01 16.79
N GLU A 337 -1.10 -1.33 18.10
CA GLU A 337 -1.87 -2.38 18.76
C GLU A 337 -1.72 -3.75 18.07
N GLY A 338 -0.53 -3.97 17.53
CA GLY A 338 -0.11 -5.18 16.85
C GLY A 338 1.37 -5.11 16.50
N THR A 339 1.89 -6.12 15.81
CA THR A 339 3.32 -6.21 15.46
C THR A 339 3.53 -6.29 13.96
N ILE A 340 4.63 -5.68 13.50
CA ILE A 340 5.01 -5.60 12.09
C ILE A 340 3.88 -4.98 11.24
N PRO A 341 3.55 -3.69 11.43
CA PRO A 341 2.60 -2.98 10.57
C PRO A 341 3.12 -2.95 9.13
N ARG A 342 2.61 -3.85 8.28
CA ARG A 342 3.07 -4.03 6.88
C ARG A 342 2.58 -2.91 5.99
N SER A 343 1.32 -2.50 6.18
CA SER A 343 0.73 -1.35 5.50
C SER A 343 -0.32 -0.67 6.37
N MET A 344 -0.78 0.46 5.89
CA MET A 344 -1.87 1.24 6.48
C MET A 344 -2.79 1.72 5.38
N THR A 345 -4.02 2.05 5.71
CA THR A 345 -4.92 2.75 4.79
C THR A 345 -5.81 3.73 5.56
N ILE A 346 -6.21 4.82 4.90
CA ILE A 346 -7.19 5.77 5.43
C ILE A 346 -8.51 5.52 4.70
N ASP A 347 -9.61 5.49 5.42
CA ASP A 347 -10.93 5.32 4.83
C ASP A 347 -11.28 6.51 3.89
N PRO A 348 -12.18 6.34 2.91
CA PRO A 348 -12.52 7.39 1.95
C PRO A 348 -13.05 8.68 2.59
N THR A 349 -13.59 8.60 3.81
CA THR A 349 -14.09 9.78 4.56
C THR A 349 -12.98 10.55 5.26
N GLY A 350 -11.79 9.95 5.43
CA GLY A 350 -10.67 10.52 6.18
C GLY A 350 -10.84 10.47 7.70
N LYS A 351 -11.83 9.72 8.21
CA LYS A 351 -12.12 9.64 9.66
C LYS A 351 -11.33 8.54 10.36
N TYR A 352 -11.00 7.47 9.65
CA TYR A 352 -10.37 6.31 10.23
C TYR A 352 -9.10 5.90 9.47
N LEU A 353 -8.09 5.51 10.23
CA LEU A 353 -6.87 4.89 9.73
C LEU A 353 -6.84 3.44 10.24
N TYR A 354 -6.44 2.53 9.35
CA TYR A 354 -6.28 1.10 9.64
C TYR A 354 -4.82 0.73 9.56
N SER A 355 -4.31 0.02 10.57
CA SER A 355 -2.99 -0.61 10.54
C SER A 355 -3.14 -2.11 10.33
N LEU A 356 -2.44 -2.61 9.31
CA LEU A 356 -2.42 -4.04 8.97
C LEU A 356 -1.15 -4.64 9.58
N ASN A 357 -1.31 -5.29 10.73
CA ASN A 357 -0.22 -5.82 11.54
C ASN A 357 0.04 -7.28 11.14
N GLN A 358 0.97 -7.45 10.21
CA GLN A 358 1.22 -8.73 9.54
C GLN A 358 1.52 -9.87 10.52
N SER A 359 2.42 -9.65 11.47
CA SER A 359 2.86 -10.71 12.41
C SER A 359 1.87 -10.90 13.56
N ALA A 360 1.15 -9.86 13.99
CA ALA A 360 0.08 -10.00 14.98
C ALA A 360 -1.20 -10.60 14.40
N SER A 361 -1.30 -10.76 13.07
CA SER A 361 -2.49 -11.27 12.39
C SER A 361 -3.76 -10.50 12.78
N ASN A 362 -3.67 -9.17 12.80
CA ASN A 362 -4.81 -8.31 13.06
C ASN A 362 -4.80 -7.02 12.21
N VAL A 363 -5.99 -6.45 12.04
CA VAL A 363 -6.21 -5.11 11.50
C VAL A 363 -6.79 -4.26 12.62
N THR A 364 -6.11 -3.18 12.98
CA THR A 364 -6.50 -2.27 14.07
C THR A 364 -7.01 -0.95 13.53
N THR A 365 -8.02 -0.37 14.18
CA THR A 365 -8.73 0.83 13.73
C THR A 365 -8.44 2.02 14.64
N PHE A 366 -8.05 3.13 14.02
CA PHE A 366 -7.74 4.39 14.71
C PHE A 366 -8.65 5.51 14.20
N ALA A 367 -9.19 6.31 15.09
CA ALA A 367 -9.89 7.53 14.73
C ALA A 367 -8.87 8.66 14.46
N LEU A 368 -9.08 9.40 13.37
CA LEU A 368 -8.30 10.58 13.01
C LEU A 368 -9.04 11.83 13.47
N GLY A 369 -8.48 12.53 14.45
CA GLY A 369 -9.00 13.82 14.94
C GLY A 369 -8.42 15.01 14.19
N ALA A 370 -8.86 16.21 14.56
CA ALA A 370 -8.42 17.47 13.93
C ALA A 370 -6.90 17.74 14.06
N ASN A 371 -6.24 17.15 15.05
CA ASN A 371 -4.79 17.23 15.25
C ASN A 371 -4.00 16.19 14.43
N GLY A 372 -4.68 15.37 13.62
CA GLY A 372 -4.07 14.34 12.78
C GLY A 372 -3.51 13.13 13.53
N VAL A 373 -3.41 13.17 14.88
CA VAL A 373 -2.83 12.05 15.65
C VAL A 373 -3.83 10.90 15.75
N PRO A 374 -3.49 9.69 15.26
CA PRO A 374 -4.37 8.53 15.33
C PRO A 374 -4.63 8.13 16.79
N LYS A 375 -5.90 7.88 17.12
CA LYS A 375 -6.31 7.38 18.43
C LYS A 375 -6.96 6.01 18.26
N PHE A 376 -6.43 5.00 18.94
CA PHE A 376 -7.01 3.64 18.91
C PHE A 376 -8.47 3.65 19.37
N THR A 377 -9.33 3.03 18.59
CA THR A 377 -10.79 2.99 18.86
C THR A 377 -11.22 1.81 19.75
N GLY A 378 -10.29 0.91 20.10
CA GLY A 378 -10.61 -0.36 20.72
C GLY A 378 -11.16 -1.40 19.74
N LYS A 379 -11.20 -1.09 18.43
CA LYS A 379 -11.71 -1.98 17.40
C LYS A 379 -10.57 -2.63 16.63
N PHE A 380 -10.67 -3.93 16.43
CA PHE A 380 -9.75 -4.70 15.61
C PHE A 380 -10.44 -5.90 14.96
N LEU A 381 -9.84 -6.42 13.92
CA LEU A 381 -10.25 -7.65 13.25
C LEU A 381 -9.08 -8.63 13.26
N GLY A 382 -9.28 -9.84 13.79
CA GLY A 382 -8.34 -10.95 13.61
C GLY A 382 -8.38 -11.45 12.17
N LEU A 383 -7.24 -11.44 11.48
CA LEU A 383 -7.11 -11.92 10.10
C LEU A 383 -5.67 -12.34 9.85
N GLY A 384 -5.46 -13.53 9.28
CA GLY A 384 -4.12 -14.07 9.05
C GLY A 384 -3.27 -13.19 8.14
N SER A 385 -2.10 -12.77 8.63
CA SER A 385 -1.04 -12.00 7.94
C SER A 385 -1.56 -10.94 6.96
N PRO A 386 -2.37 -9.95 7.41
CA PRO A 386 -2.91 -8.92 6.54
C PRO A 386 -1.78 -8.05 5.99
N ALA A 387 -1.81 -7.75 4.70
CA ALA A 387 -0.73 -7.07 4.00
C ALA A 387 -1.13 -5.73 3.38
N VAL A 388 -2.35 -5.64 2.84
CA VAL A 388 -2.88 -4.44 2.17
C VAL A 388 -4.39 -4.39 2.30
N MET A 389 -4.97 -3.17 2.37
CA MET A 389 -6.41 -2.96 2.39
C MET A 389 -6.80 -1.87 1.41
N VAL A 390 -7.81 -2.14 0.57
CA VAL A 390 -8.39 -1.16 -0.36
C VAL A 390 -9.90 -1.13 -0.23
N PHE A 391 -10.48 0.06 -0.20
CA PHE A 391 -11.92 0.25 -0.06
C PHE A 391 -12.64 -0.01 -1.38
N LEU A 392 -13.76 -0.69 -1.31
CA LEU A 392 -14.76 -0.80 -2.38
C LEU A 392 -15.86 0.20 -2.05
N PRO A 393 -16.00 1.28 -2.83
CA PRO A 393 -17.02 2.31 -2.62
C PRO A 393 -18.45 1.81 -2.76
#